data_7c7fb997dc35dfbb53d9d2861428fe92
#
_entry.id   7c7fb997dc35dfbb53d9d2861428fe92
#
_cell.length_a   1.000
_cell.length_b   1.000
_cell.length_c   1.000
_cell.angle_alpha   90.00
_cell.angle_beta   90.00
_cell.angle_gamma   90.00
#
_symmetry.space_group_name_H-M   'P 1'
#
loop_
_entity.id
_entity.type
_entity.pdbx_description
1 polymer ?
#
loop_
_entity_poly.entity_id
_entity_poly.type
_entity_poly.pdbx_seq_one_letter_code
_entity_poly.pdbx_strand_id
1 'polypeptide(L)'
;DAHHLTMPLSNGAAKAMRSALADGGIAPEDVGYVNAHGTATQANDAMESDAIRTVFGAHTDSXXXXXTKSMHGHALGAAGAIESAATILAIHKEVLPPTANFNEADPECALDVIPNEARPATVEAAISNSFAFGGLNAVVAFRRWHGK
;
A
#
# COMPACT_ATOMS: atom_id res chain seq x y z
N ASP A 1 -4.68 10.31 13.58
CA ASP A 1 -3.49 10.98 14.19
C ASP A 1 -3.51 12.51 14.01
N ALA A 2 -4.57 13.19 14.31
CA ALA A 2 -4.86 14.59 13.98
C ALA A 2 -3.95 15.63 14.69
N HIS A 3 -2.63 15.42 14.73
CA HIS A 3 -1.71 16.37 15.38
C HIS A 3 -1.38 17.56 14.46
N HIS A 4 -1.48 17.39 13.16
CA HIS A 4 -1.21 18.43 12.16
C HIS A 4 -1.98 18.13 10.89
N LEU A 5 -2.40 19.19 10.17
CA LEU A 5 -3.23 19.00 8.97
C LEU A 5 -2.49 18.24 7.86
N THR A 6 -1.23 18.59 7.63
CA THR A 6 -0.47 18.07 6.48
C THR A 6 0.79 17.27 6.84
N MET A 7 1.02 17.02 8.13
CA MET A 7 2.17 16.23 8.57
C MET A 7 1.69 14.90 9.14
N PRO A 8 1.72 13.83 8.34
CA PRO A 8 1.23 12.54 8.80
C PRO A 8 2.19 11.87 9.81
N LEU A 9 1.65 10.94 10.58
CA LEU A 9 2.44 10.14 11.54
C LEU A 9 2.38 8.65 11.16
N SER A 10 3.55 8.02 11.09
CA SER A 10 3.64 6.60 10.74
C SER A 10 2.87 5.71 11.71
N ASN A 11 2.81 6.05 12.99
CA ASN A 11 2.05 5.28 13.98
C ASN A 11 0.55 5.20 13.65
N GLY A 12 -0.04 6.27 13.16
CA GLY A 12 -1.45 6.28 12.76
C GLY A 12 -1.71 5.36 11.57
N ALA A 13 -0.85 5.45 10.55
CA ALA A 13 -0.90 4.60 9.37
C ALA A 13 -0.68 3.12 9.76
N ALA A 14 0.33 2.83 10.57
CA ALA A 14 0.63 1.47 11.04
C ALA A 14 -0.55 0.88 11.82
N LYS A 15 -1.19 1.69 12.67
CA LYS A 15 -2.37 1.25 13.43
C LYS A 15 -3.52 0.87 12.50
N ALA A 16 -3.76 1.69 11.46
CA ALA A 16 -4.83 1.39 10.49
C ALA A 16 -4.55 0.08 9.74
N MET A 17 -3.29 -0.12 9.31
CA MET A 17 -2.90 -1.38 8.66
C MET A 17 -3.11 -2.58 9.58
N ARG A 18 -2.62 -2.51 10.83
CA ARG A 18 -2.80 -3.61 11.80
C ARG A 18 -4.28 -3.90 12.06
N SER A 19 -5.10 -2.84 12.15
CA SER A 19 -6.54 -3.01 12.38
C SER A 19 -7.22 -3.73 11.22
N ALA A 20 -6.88 -3.35 9.97
CA ALA A 20 -7.45 -4.00 8.78
C ALA A 20 -7.04 -5.47 8.70
N LEU A 21 -5.77 -5.78 8.98
CA LEU A 21 -5.27 -7.16 8.99
C LEU A 21 -5.96 -7.99 10.06
N ALA A 22 -6.08 -7.44 11.28
CA ALA A 22 -6.74 -8.12 12.39
C ALA A 22 -8.22 -8.39 12.08
N ASP A 23 -8.92 -7.40 11.53
CA ASP A 23 -10.32 -7.53 11.15
C ASP A 23 -10.52 -8.61 10.07
N GLY A 24 -9.58 -8.70 9.12
CA GLY A 24 -9.61 -9.70 8.06
C GLY A 24 -9.07 -11.07 8.47
N GLY A 25 -8.54 -11.21 9.69
CA GLY A 25 -7.88 -12.45 10.13
C GLY A 25 -6.69 -12.82 9.23
N ILE A 26 -5.93 -11.81 8.80
CA ILE A 26 -4.78 -11.97 7.89
C ILE A 26 -3.51 -11.73 8.69
N ALA A 27 -2.60 -12.70 8.69
CA ALA A 27 -1.30 -12.51 9.31
C ALA A 27 -0.43 -11.59 8.42
N PRO A 28 0.37 -10.71 9.00
CA PRO A 28 1.23 -9.84 8.17
C PRO A 28 2.08 -10.64 7.17
N GLU A 29 2.53 -11.82 7.54
CA GLU A 29 3.36 -12.68 6.70
C GLU A 29 2.63 -13.21 5.47
N ASP A 30 1.29 -13.20 5.48
CA ASP A 30 0.48 -13.65 4.34
C ASP A 30 0.29 -12.55 3.29
N VAL A 31 0.59 -11.29 3.63
CA VAL A 31 0.42 -10.16 2.71
C VAL A 31 1.56 -10.17 1.68
N GLY A 32 1.22 -10.35 0.43
CA GLY A 32 2.21 -10.31 -0.65
C GLY A 32 2.24 -8.98 -1.39
N TYR A 33 1.26 -8.10 -1.18
CA TYR A 33 1.17 -6.87 -1.94
C TYR A 33 0.55 -5.74 -1.10
N VAL A 34 1.17 -4.57 -1.19
CA VAL A 34 0.63 -3.34 -0.61
C VAL A 34 0.40 -2.32 -1.75
N ASN A 35 -0.86 -1.99 -2.01
CA ASN A 35 -1.19 -0.85 -2.86
C ASN A 35 -1.10 0.39 -1.97
N ALA A 36 0.02 1.07 -2.07
CA ALA A 36 0.34 2.17 -1.17
C ALA A 36 -0.51 3.42 -1.48
N HIS A 37 -0.71 4.25 -0.47
CA HIS A 37 -1.24 5.60 -0.71
C HIS A 37 -0.36 6.35 -1.70
N GLY A 38 0.97 6.33 -1.49
CA GLY A 38 1.98 6.62 -2.52
C GLY A 38 1.71 7.86 -3.35
N THR A 39 1.65 9.03 -2.71
CA THR A 39 1.32 10.30 -3.39
C THR A 39 2.52 10.93 -4.11
N ALA A 40 3.69 10.34 -4.00
CA ALA A 40 4.96 10.90 -4.50
C ALA A 40 5.27 12.26 -3.87
N THR A 41 4.94 12.39 -2.58
CA THR A 41 5.33 13.55 -1.79
C THR A 41 6.31 13.09 -0.71
N GLN A 42 7.33 13.91 -0.47
CA GLN A 42 8.37 13.61 0.52
C GLN A 42 7.77 13.23 1.88
N ALA A 43 6.78 13.99 2.36
CA ALA A 43 6.18 13.74 3.67
C ALA A 43 5.42 12.41 3.72
N ASN A 44 4.65 12.09 2.68
CA ASN A 44 3.88 10.84 2.68
C ASN A 44 4.78 9.63 2.51
N ASP A 45 5.66 9.67 1.51
CA ASP A 45 6.35 8.45 1.09
C ASP A 45 7.32 7.94 2.17
N ALA A 46 8.04 8.85 2.83
CA ALA A 46 8.89 8.48 3.96
C ALA A 46 8.05 7.94 5.14
N MET A 47 6.95 8.63 5.48
CA MET A 47 6.05 8.22 6.57
C MET A 47 5.43 6.85 6.30
N GLU A 48 4.95 6.64 5.08
CA GLU A 48 4.30 5.37 4.71
C GLU A 48 5.30 4.22 4.67
N SER A 49 6.52 4.48 4.20
CA SER A 49 7.60 3.48 4.21
C SER A 49 7.92 3.04 5.63
N ASP A 50 8.03 3.99 6.56
CA ASP A 50 8.26 3.70 7.98
C ASP A 50 7.09 2.90 8.59
N ALA A 51 5.86 3.27 8.26
CA ALA A 51 4.67 2.56 8.74
C ALA A 51 4.64 1.11 8.23
N ILE A 52 4.94 0.91 6.96
CA ILE A 52 4.99 -0.43 6.35
C ILE A 52 6.06 -1.28 7.07
N ARG A 53 7.29 -0.73 7.25
CA ARG A 53 8.34 -1.45 7.97
C ARG A 53 7.93 -1.78 9.41
N THR A 54 7.22 -0.86 10.07
CA THR A 54 6.72 -1.06 11.45
C THR A 54 5.71 -2.21 11.53
N VAL A 55 4.86 -2.38 10.50
CA VAL A 55 3.83 -3.43 10.49
C VAL A 55 4.42 -4.78 10.08
N PHE A 56 5.23 -4.80 9.04
CA PHE A 56 5.66 -6.03 8.39
C PHE A 56 7.06 -6.50 8.80
N GLY A 57 7.84 -5.65 9.48
CA GLY A 57 9.17 -6.03 9.96
C GLY A 57 10.06 -6.56 8.85
N ALA A 58 10.72 -7.67 9.08
CA ALA A 58 11.59 -8.29 8.07
C ALA A 58 10.83 -8.78 6.83
N HIS A 59 9.51 -9.03 6.94
CA HIS A 59 8.69 -9.45 5.80
C HIS A 59 8.59 -8.33 4.74
N THR A 60 8.83 -7.07 5.11
CA THR A 60 8.84 -5.93 4.19
C THR A 60 9.74 -6.19 2.96
N ASP A 61 10.83 -6.88 3.14
CA ASP A 61 11.77 -7.18 2.04
C ASP A 61 11.20 -8.18 1.03
N SER A 62 10.11 -8.79 1.35
CA SER A 62 9.38 -9.70 0.46
C SER A 62 8.07 -9.10 -0.09
N UNK A 63 7.64 -7.89 0.39
CA UNK A 63 6.42 -7.32 -0.06
C UNK A 63 6.68 -6.40 -1.22
N UNK A 64 5.83 -6.36 -2.18
CA UNK A 64 5.85 -5.45 -3.22
C UNK A 64 5.02 -4.28 -2.85
N UNK A 65 5.35 -3.14 -2.97
CA UNK A 65 4.62 -2.02 -2.80
C UNK A 65 4.49 -1.39 -4.13
N UNK A 66 3.53 -0.86 -4.54
CA UNK A 66 3.34 -0.17 -5.73
C UNK A 66 2.43 0.96 -5.51
N UNK A 67 2.57 1.88 -5.96
CA UNK A 67 1.80 2.88 -5.94
C UNK A 67 1.12 2.97 -7.17
N THR A 68 -0.07 2.73 -7.43
CA THR A 68 -0.86 2.77 -8.68
C THR A 68 -1.21 4.21 -9.12
N LYS A 69 -1.15 5.13 -8.21
CA LYS A 69 -1.38 6.57 -8.54
C LYS A 69 -0.43 7.09 -9.61
N SER A 70 0.73 6.49 -9.76
CA SER A 70 1.68 6.86 -10.82
C SER A 70 1.09 6.67 -12.22
N MET A 71 0.07 5.81 -12.35
CA MET A 71 -0.57 5.50 -13.63
C MET A 71 -1.89 6.23 -13.83
N HIS A 72 -2.66 6.44 -12.76
CA HIS A 72 -4.03 7.02 -12.92
C HIS A 72 -4.22 8.37 -12.22
N GLY A 73 -3.20 8.83 -11.50
CA GLY A 73 -3.31 10.08 -10.74
C GLY A 73 -4.03 9.91 -9.42
N HIS A 74 -4.09 10.99 -8.64
CA HIS A 74 -4.75 10.97 -7.34
C HIS A 74 -6.21 11.43 -7.49
N ALA A 75 -7.14 10.51 -7.44
CA ALA A 75 -8.57 10.78 -7.66
C ALA A 75 -9.30 11.22 -6.39
N LEU A 76 -8.56 11.66 -5.36
CA LEU A 76 -9.10 12.20 -4.09
C LEU A 76 -10.14 11.24 -3.48
N GLY A 77 -11.40 11.68 -3.36
CA GLY A 77 -12.45 10.85 -2.75
C GLY A 77 -12.75 9.54 -3.48
N ALA A 78 -12.39 9.44 -4.76
CA ALA A 78 -12.57 8.21 -5.52
C ALA A 78 -11.33 7.28 -5.47
N ALA A 79 -10.21 7.75 -4.92
CA ALA A 79 -8.94 7.01 -4.96
C ALA A 79 -9.07 5.62 -4.35
N GLY A 80 -9.67 5.52 -3.16
CA GLY A 80 -9.82 4.24 -2.47
C GLY A 80 -10.58 3.19 -3.28
N ALA A 81 -11.64 3.63 -4.00
CA ALA A 81 -12.42 2.71 -4.83
C ALA A 81 -11.61 2.22 -6.05
N ILE A 82 -10.91 3.14 -6.73
CA ILE A 82 -10.09 2.81 -7.90
C ILE A 82 -8.96 1.86 -7.48
N GLU A 83 -8.30 2.18 -6.37
CA GLU A 83 -7.18 1.38 -5.86
C GLU A 83 -7.63 0.02 -5.34
N SER A 84 -8.82 -0.05 -4.75
CA SER A 84 -9.42 -1.34 -4.37
C SER A 84 -9.66 -2.21 -5.60
N ALA A 85 -10.23 -1.63 -6.66
CA ALA A 85 -10.45 -2.36 -7.91
C ALA A 85 -9.13 -2.85 -8.50
N ALA A 86 -8.10 -1.98 -8.52
CA ALA A 86 -6.78 -2.36 -9.02
C ALA A 86 -6.17 -3.51 -8.19
N THR A 87 -6.32 -3.44 -6.86
CA THR A 87 -5.80 -4.47 -5.94
C THR A 87 -6.51 -5.82 -6.18
N ILE A 88 -7.84 -5.79 -6.32
CA ILE A 88 -8.62 -7.01 -6.60
C ILE A 88 -8.18 -7.62 -7.94
N LEU A 89 -8.03 -6.77 -8.96
CA LEU A 89 -7.60 -7.24 -10.28
C LEU A 89 -6.17 -7.80 -10.23
N ALA A 90 -5.28 -7.19 -9.46
CA ALA A 90 -3.91 -7.68 -9.31
C ALA A 90 -3.89 -9.09 -8.72
N ILE A 91 -4.68 -9.32 -7.66
CA ILE A 91 -4.82 -10.65 -7.06
C ILE A 91 -5.41 -11.64 -8.07
N HIS A 92 -6.49 -11.24 -8.74
CA HIS A 92 -7.23 -12.11 -9.66
C HIS A 92 -6.41 -12.49 -10.91
N LYS A 93 -5.69 -11.52 -11.46
CA LYS A 93 -4.91 -11.72 -12.71
C LYS A 93 -3.50 -12.24 -12.46
N GLU A 94 -3.07 -12.25 -11.20
CA GLU A 94 -1.71 -12.65 -10.80
C GLU A 94 -0.63 -11.79 -11.46
N VAL A 95 -0.94 -10.48 -11.58
CA VAL A 95 -0.02 -9.50 -12.13
C VAL A 95 -0.09 -8.23 -11.27
N LEU A 96 1.00 -7.87 -10.66
CA LEU A 96 1.09 -6.65 -9.87
C LEU A 96 1.41 -5.47 -10.77
N PRO A 97 0.66 -4.38 -10.66
CA PRO A 97 0.91 -3.20 -11.50
C PRO A 97 2.23 -2.51 -11.10
N PRO A 98 2.81 -1.73 -12.01
CA PRO A 98 4.08 -1.05 -11.70
C PRO A 98 3.87 0.30 -11.03
N THR A 99 4.95 0.81 -10.44
CA THR A 99 5.11 2.23 -10.16
C THR A 99 5.69 2.86 -11.42
N ALA A 100 4.86 3.50 -12.21
CA ALA A 100 5.27 4.09 -13.50
C ALA A 100 6.13 5.34 -13.29
N ASN A 101 7.00 5.64 -14.22
CA ASN A 101 7.89 6.80 -14.23
C ASN A 101 8.91 6.79 -13.09
N PHE A 102 9.27 5.61 -12.63
CA PHE A 102 10.28 5.46 -11.60
C PHE A 102 11.66 5.69 -12.21
N ASN A 103 12.43 6.62 -11.65
CA ASN A 103 13.77 6.97 -12.13
C ASN A 103 14.87 6.44 -11.22
N GLU A 104 14.73 6.65 -9.91
CA GLU A 104 15.74 6.20 -8.95
C GLU A 104 15.10 5.97 -7.58
N ALA A 105 15.73 5.12 -6.79
CA ALA A 105 15.25 4.81 -5.44
C ALA A 105 15.62 5.93 -4.48
N ASP A 106 14.68 6.32 -3.64
CA ASP A 106 14.94 7.22 -2.52
C ASP A 106 15.44 6.35 -1.34
N PRO A 107 16.64 6.63 -0.81
CA PRO A 107 17.14 5.84 0.33
C PRO A 107 16.23 5.83 1.55
N GLU A 108 15.41 6.87 1.74
CA GLU A 108 14.45 6.93 2.85
C GLU A 108 13.22 6.05 2.61
N CYS A 109 13.01 5.63 1.35
CA CYS A 109 11.85 4.84 0.93
C CYS A 109 12.29 3.53 0.26
N ALA A 110 13.27 2.84 0.85
CA ALA A 110 13.87 1.64 0.25
C ALA A 110 12.93 0.42 0.35
N LEU A 111 11.95 0.37 -0.55
CA LEU A 111 10.96 -0.72 -0.67
C LEU A 111 10.98 -1.26 -2.10
N ASP A 112 10.52 -2.49 -2.32
CA ASP A 112 10.34 -3.01 -3.69
C ASP A 112 9.06 -2.40 -4.30
N VAL A 113 9.23 -1.31 -5.03
CA VAL A 113 8.11 -0.54 -5.58
C VAL A 113 7.69 -1.00 -6.99
N ILE A 114 8.18 -2.12 -7.48
CA ILE A 114 7.86 -2.67 -8.81
C ILE A 114 8.08 -1.60 -9.88
N PRO A 115 9.33 -1.22 -10.16
CA PRO A 115 9.58 -0.07 -11.05
C PRO A 115 9.24 -0.34 -12.51
N ASN A 116 8.40 0.52 -13.06
CA ASN A 116 8.12 0.72 -14.49
C ASN A 116 7.44 -0.44 -15.24
N GLU A 117 7.63 -1.69 -14.85
CA GLU A 117 7.04 -2.83 -15.57
C GLU A 117 6.25 -3.71 -14.60
N ALA A 118 5.05 -4.14 -15.01
CA ALA A 118 4.22 -5.01 -14.21
C ALA A 118 4.94 -6.35 -13.95
N ARG A 119 4.70 -6.93 -12.77
CA ARG A 119 5.40 -8.15 -12.35
C ARG A 119 4.39 -9.27 -12.11
N PRO A 120 4.52 -10.41 -12.80
CA PRO A 120 3.70 -11.58 -12.46
C PRO A 120 3.98 -12.04 -11.03
N ALA A 121 2.93 -12.27 -10.25
CA ALA A 121 3.06 -12.76 -8.88
C ALA A 121 1.72 -13.32 -8.39
N THR A 122 1.78 -14.48 -7.75
CA THR A 122 0.62 -15.04 -7.07
C THR A 122 0.58 -14.49 -5.65
N VAL A 123 -0.49 -13.78 -5.31
CA VAL A 123 -0.65 -13.09 -4.03
C VAL A 123 -1.90 -13.62 -3.33
N GLU A 124 -1.74 -14.06 -2.09
CA GLU A 124 -2.85 -14.59 -1.29
C GLU A 124 -3.59 -13.48 -0.55
N ALA A 125 -2.88 -12.47 -0.09
CA ALA A 125 -3.51 -11.34 0.56
C ALA A 125 -2.81 -10.04 0.19
N ALA A 126 -3.56 -8.94 0.18
CA ALA A 126 -3.05 -7.61 -0.12
C ALA A 126 -3.78 -6.57 0.74
N ILE A 127 -3.16 -5.41 0.92
CA ILE A 127 -3.83 -4.26 1.52
C ILE A 127 -3.77 -3.06 0.57
N SER A 128 -4.75 -2.17 0.69
CA SER A 128 -4.78 -0.90 -0.01
C SER A 128 -4.87 0.23 1.02
N ASN A 129 -3.90 1.12 1.01
CA ASN A 129 -3.77 2.20 1.98
C ASN A 129 -4.34 3.51 1.45
N SER A 130 -5.06 4.24 2.29
CA SER A 130 -5.58 5.58 1.98
C SER A 130 -5.37 6.49 3.18
N PHE A 131 -4.51 7.48 3.00
CA PHE A 131 -4.18 8.44 4.07
C PHE A 131 -4.57 9.85 3.61
N ALA A 132 -5.16 10.62 4.51
CA ALA A 132 -5.69 11.93 4.14
C ALA A 132 -5.28 13.00 5.15
N PHE A 133 -5.40 14.23 4.74
CA PHE A 133 -5.13 15.39 5.60
C PHE A 133 -5.92 15.28 6.91
N GLY A 134 -5.35 15.78 7.98
CA GLY A 134 -5.94 15.73 9.31
C GLY A 134 -5.73 14.40 10.01
N GLY A 135 -4.90 13.52 9.45
CA GLY A 135 -4.57 12.24 10.07
C GLY A 135 -5.63 11.18 9.94
N LEU A 136 -6.47 11.28 8.91
CA LEU A 136 -7.44 10.22 8.59
C LEU A 136 -6.71 9.10 7.88
N ASN A 137 -6.73 7.92 8.44
CA ASN A 137 -6.06 6.74 7.90
C ASN A 137 -7.08 5.61 7.72
N ALA A 138 -7.18 5.07 6.52
CA ALA A 138 -8.07 3.96 6.21
C ALA A 138 -7.29 2.90 5.41
N VAL A 139 -7.53 1.64 5.71
CA VAL A 139 -6.88 0.53 5.01
C VAL A 139 -7.95 -0.54 4.74
N VAL A 140 -7.93 -1.08 3.54
CA VAL A 140 -8.79 -2.20 3.17
C VAL A 140 -7.90 -3.41 2.90
N ALA A 141 -8.24 -4.54 3.51
CA ALA A 141 -7.51 -5.79 3.30
C ALA A 141 -8.30 -6.72 2.38
N PHE A 142 -7.61 -7.42 1.51
CA PHE A 142 -8.18 -8.32 0.52
C PHE A 142 -7.51 -9.68 0.62
N ARG A 143 -8.27 -10.73 0.38
CA ARG A 143 -7.76 -12.10 0.32
C ARG A 143 -8.22 -12.76 -0.99
N ARG A 144 -7.35 -13.58 -1.57
CA ARG A 144 -7.68 -14.37 -2.75
C ARG A 144 -8.88 -15.28 -2.44
N TRP A 145 -9.81 -15.32 -3.37
CA TRP A 145 -10.97 -16.21 -3.28
C TRP A 145 -10.62 -17.55 -3.95
N HIS A 146 -10.70 -18.62 -3.18
CA HIS A 146 -10.39 -19.96 -3.70
C HIS A 146 -11.64 -20.74 -4.13
N GLY A 147 -12.80 -20.12 -4.00
CA GLY A 147 -14.05 -20.76 -4.38
C GLY A 147 -14.52 -21.79 -3.34
N LYS A 148 -15.74 -22.19 -3.44
CA LYS A 148 -16.35 -23.39 -2.88
C LYS A 148 -17.28 -23.97 -3.91
#